data_dde15d9c4f6995517cbff505a127f53c
#
_entry.id   dde15d9c4f6995517cbff505a127f53c
#
_cell.length_a   1.000
_cell.length_b   1.000
_cell.length_c   1.000
_cell.angle_alpha   90.00
_cell.angle_beta   90.00
_cell.angle_gamma   90.00
#
_symmetry.space_group_name_H-M   'P 1'
#
loop_
_entity.id
_entity.type
_entity.pdbx_description
1 polymer ?
#
loop_
_entity_poly.entity_id
_entity_poly.type
_entity_poly.pdbx_seq_one_letter_code
_entity_poly.pdbx_strand_id
1 'polypeptide(L)'
;MTHIIKMEPLKRKIDFQYLREKGLLLYEYVRGSKLYGLDRPESDEDHGGIYIEPHDTLLGHGLEFPEDVHDATNDDSWFSLRKFMDLLIKSNPNVLESLYVPEDKILYKHPVMDIILSKRDQFVTKKCFGSFMGYAKTQIEKAQNLKKKIVHPIEGPQQSVLEFIMYEKEGGSDTVVNWLKNHGLLQKYCGLVNLDKMICCYDMYYDFPAHLYFEYNIRCFEDLKKFCTEDFDKKVEDDFSNPFLKSLFHYGMEKGYSLLGYDPYGSIICWDEVEKFWDDVEQPFGYKGLVNEKDTSNQVRLSSIPKGEKAVLLVSYNKDAYSTYCQQYKEYHDWSKHHNEERFNLAKKGHYDLKNGMHSARLLAMGIEIARGEGVTIDRRGIDRDWLLQIRNGDIVYEDLMKYLTSRDQEMKDAMASSKLPDEIDLDFVDNLIREVRKEFYGLGWKSWINKKCTSLGLKRMF
;
A
#
# COMPACT_ATOMS: atom_id res chain seq x y z
N MET A 1 47.75 -28.28 27.20
CA MET A 1 46.30 -28.32 27.20
C MET A 1 45.79 -26.97 26.74
N THR A 2 45.39 -26.92 25.50
CA THR A 2 44.88 -25.70 24.86
C THR A 2 43.40 -25.51 25.28
N HIS A 3 43.12 -24.55 26.14
CA HIS A 3 41.74 -24.21 26.46
C HIS A 3 41.10 -23.56 25.22
N ILE A 4 40.31 -24.38 24.51
CA ILE A 4 39.37 -23.89 23.53
C ILE A 4 38.25 -23.14 24.31
N ILE A 5 38.30 -21.83 24.34
CA ILE A 5 37.20 -21.02 24.83
C ILE A 5 36.07 -21.21 23.81
N LYS A 6 35.08 -22.03 24.18
CA LYS A 6 33.82 -22.09 23.45
C LYS A 6 33.15 -20.73 23.62
N MET A 7 33.16 -19.90 22.56
CA MET A 7 32.32 -18.75 22.49
C MET A 7 30.86 -19.21 22.50
N GLU A 8 30.13 -18.90 23.58
CA GLU A 8 28.68 -19.02 23.57
C GLU A 8 28.11 -18.06 22.51
N PRO A 9 27.14 -18.51 21.69
CA PRO A 9 26.49 -17.61 20.78
C PRO A 9 25.84 -16.47 21.60
N LEU A 10 26.00 -15.22 21.12
CA LEU A 10 25.41 -14.01 21.71
C LEU A 10 23.91 -14.22 21.91
N LYS A 11 23.48 -14.68 23.09
CA LYS A 11 22.07 -14.82 23.49
C LYS A 11 21.43 -13.48 23.87
N ARG A 12 22.21 -12.39 23.89
CA ARG A 12 21.70 -11.06 24.28
C ARG A 12 21.27 -10.32 23.01
N LYS A 13 20.05 -9.77 23.04
CA LYS A 13 19.56 -8.85 22.01
C LYS A 13 20.49 -7.65 21.95
N ILE A 14 21.00 -7.32 20.76
CA ILE A 14 21.77 -6.11 20.52
C ILE A 14 20.76 -4.97 20.41
N ASP A 15 20.71 -4.13 21.42
CA ASP A 15 19.89 -2.93 21.52
C ASP A 15 20.75 -1.72 21.81
N PHE A 16 20.15 -0.55 21.93
CA PHE A 16 20.83 0.70 22.21
C PHE A 16 21.63 0.65 23.53
N GLN A 17 21.10 0.03 24.57
CA GLN A 17 21.78 -0.10 25.84
C GLN A 17 23.06 -0.92 25.71
N TYR A 18 23.02 -2.01 24.95
CA TYR A 18 24.19 -2.82 24.63
C TYR A 18 25.27 -1.98 23.92
N LEU A 19 24.88 -1.18 22.91
CA LEU A 19 25.82 -0.32 22.16
C LEU A 19 26.53 0.67 23.09
N ARG A 20 25.78 1.28 24.00
CA ARG A 20 26.30 2.25 24.99
C ARG A 20 27.23 1.58 26.02
N GLU A 21 26.82 0.45 26.61
CA GLU A 21 27.61 -0.31 27.60
C GLU A 21 28.93 -0.83 27.00
N LYS A 22 28.95 -1.18 25.74
CA LYS A 22 30.13 -1.66 25.02
C LYS A 22 31.00 -0.56 24.45
N GLY A 23 30.60 0.71 24.57
CA GLY A 23 31.33 1.84 24.03
C GLY A 23 31.41 1.86 22.49
N LEU A 24 30.38 1.32 21.82
CA LEU A 24 30.31 1.21 20.38
C LEU A 24 29.61 2.41 19.74
N LEU A 25 28.96 3.27 20.52
CA LEU A 25 28.27 4.45 20.04
C LEU A 25 29.26 5.48 19.55
N LEU A 26 29.08 5.99 18.33
CA LEU A 26 29.87 7.06 17.75
C LEU A 26 29.17 8.42 17.83
N TYR A 27 27.86 8.44 17.65
CA TYR A 27 27.09 9.67 17.54
C TYR A 27 25.64 9.43 17.98
N GLU A 28 25.08 10.37 18.72
CA GLU A 28 23.67 10.39 19.13
C GLU A 28 23.16 11.82 19.10
N TYR A 29 21.97 12.03 18.51
CA TYR A 29 21.41 13.36 18.30
C TYR A 29 19.88 13.33 18.30
N VAL A 30 19.29 14.49 18.59
CA VAL A 30 17.83 14.69 18.53
C VAL A 30 17.38 14.72 17.08
N ARG A 31 16.30 14.01 16.75
CA ARG A 31 15.68 13.92 15.43
C ARG A 31 14.31 14.62 15.38
N GLY A 32 13.61 14.40 14.27
CA GLY A 32 12.22 14.78 14.12
C GLY A 32 11.98 16.28 14.14
N SER A 33 10.81 16.68 14.62
CA SER A 33 10.35 18.07 14.61
C SER A 33 11.28 18.99 15.40
N LYS A 34 11.83 18.53 16.52
CA LYS A 34 12.75 19.28 17.38
C LYS A 34 14.08 19.60 16.72
N LEU A 35 14.53 18.73 15.79
CA LEU A 35 15.75 19.00 15.02
C LEU A 35 15.56 20.16 14.04
N TYR A 36 14.38 20.25 13.43
CA TYR A 36 14.11 21.28 12.42
C TYR A 36 13.54 22.59 13.02
N GLY A 37 13.35 22.67 14.34
CA GLY A 37 12.65 23.79 14.98
C GLY A 37 11.17 23.87 14.61
N LEU A 38 10.55 22.74 14.26
CA LEU A 38 9.14 22.60 13.86
C LEU A 38 8.32 21.90 14.95
N ASP A 39 8.88 21.78 16.14
CA ASP A 39 8.25 21.16 17.29
C ASP A 39 7.10 22.00 17.85
N ARG A 40 6.19 21.32 18.52
CA ARG A 40 5.08 21.85 19.30
C ARG A 40 5.28 21.44 20.77
N PRO A 41 4.54 22.02 21.71
CA PRO A 41 4.66 21.65 23.14
C PRO A 41 4.45 20.15 23.40
N GLU A 42 3.61 19.50 22.60
CA GLU A 42 3.29 18.07 22.68
C GLU A 42 4.18 17.17 21.82
N SER A 43 5.19 17.72 21.15
CA SER A 43 6.05 16.94 20.24
C SER A 43 6.98 16.00 21.02
N ASP A 44 6.99 14.75 20.59
CA ASP A 44 7.91 13.72 21.07
C ASP A 44 9.37 14.10 20.79
N GLU A 45 10.28 13.46 21.49
CA GLU A 45 11.70 13.58 21.22
C GLU A 45 12.24 12.29 20.67
N ASP A 46 12.46 12.28 19.37
CA ASP A 46 13.04 11.14 18.65
C ASP A 46 14.56 11.24 18.66
N HIS A 47 15.26 10.09 18.74
CA HIS A 47 16.72 10.05 18.71
C HIS A 47 17.23 9.30 17.48
N GLY A 48 18.41 9.70 17.03
CA GLY A 48 19.13 9.01 15.97
C GLY A 48 20.59 8.91 16.30
N GLY A 49 21.27 7.95 15.67
CA GLY A 49 22.69 7.83 15.94
C GLY A 49 23.42 6.88 15.02
N ILE A 50 24.71 6.78 15.30
CA ILE A 50 25.65 5.96 14.56
C ILE A 50 26.46 5.16 15.57
N TYR A 51 26.62 3.88 15.29
CA TYR A 51 27.52 3.01 16.05
C TYR A 51 28.51 2.31 15.14
N ILE A 52 29.58 1.76 15.73
CA ILE A 52 30.57 0.97 15.04
C ILE A 52 30.50 -0.48 15.50
N GLU A 53 30.64 -1.41 14.57
CA GLU A 53 30.65 -2.83 14.87
C GLU A 53 31.89 -3.20 15.69
N PRO A 54 31.84 -4.21 16.58
CA PRO A 54 33.03 -4.71 17.28
C PRO A 54 34.09 -5.20 16.30
N HIS A 55 35.37 -4.95 16.61
CA HIS A 55 36.48 -5.38 15.79
C HIS A 55 36.45 -6.86 15.39
N ASP A 56 36.07 -7.73 16.34
CA ASP A 56 36.02 -9.18 16.13
C ASP A 56 34.95 -9.60 15.12
N THR A 57 33.87 -8.84 14.97
CA THR A 57 32.84 -9.13 13.96
C THR A 57 33.30 -8.81 12.54
N LEU A 58 34.25 -7.87 12.39
CA LEU A 58 34.81 -7.52 11.09
C LEU A 58 35.89 -8.48 10.61
N LEU A 59 36.58 -9.18 11.52
CA LEU A 59 37.67 -10.08 11.23
C LEU A 59 37.30 -11.56 11.37
N GLY A 60 36.20 -11.87 12.05
CA GLY A 60 35.74 -13.22 12.30
C GLY A 60 34.72 -13.73 11.26
N HIS A 61 34.58 -15.05 11.17
CA HIS A 61 33.53 -15.68 10.40
C HIS A 61 32.38 -16.07 11.32
N GLY A 62 31.14 -15.68 10.98
CA GLY A 62 29.92 -16.16 11.64
C GLY A 62 29.40 -15.32 12.81
N LEU A 63 29.92 -14.12 13.04
CA LEU A 63 29.32 -13.14 13.94
C LEU A 63 28.58 -12.07 13.10
N GLU A 64 27.26 -12.22 12.97
CA GLU A 64 26.42 -11.18 12.39
C GLU A 64 26.17 -10.10 13.43
N PHE A 65 26.45 -8.84 13.08
CA PHE A 65 26.11 -7.68 13.87
C PHE A 65 25.03 -6.90 13.10
N PRO A 66 23.94 -6.43 13.74
CA PRO A 66 22.87 -5.75 13.03
C PRO A 66 23.39 -4.51 12.29
N GLU A 67 22.80 -4.24 11.12
CA GLU A 67 23.08 -3.01 10.37
C GLU A 67 22.39 -1.79 10.97
N ASP A 68 21.28 -2.03 11.67
CA ASP A 68 20.50 -1.02 12.38
C ASP A 68 19.93 -1.57 13.70
N VAL A 69 19.70 -0.67 14.62
CA VAL A 69 19.09 -0.92 15.92
C VAL A 69 17.95 0.08 16.10
N HIS A 70 16.78 -0.40 16.45
CA HIS A 70 15.59 0.39 16.67
C HIS A 70 15.01 0.14 18.06
N ASP A 71 14.29 1.11 18.60
CA ASP A 71 13.41 0.91 19.72
C ASP A 71 12.14 0.13 19.33
N ALA A 72 11.22 -0.10 20.29
CA ALA A 72 10.01 -0.88 20.06
C ALA A 72 8.99 -0.19 19.13
N THR A 73 9.03 1.13 19.05
CA THR A 73 8.13 1.98 18.26
C THR A 73 8.72 2.39 16.91
N ASN A 74 10.01 2.15 16.68
CA ASN A 74 10.82 2.64 15.55
C ASN A 74 10.95 4.18 15.49
N ASP A 75 10.70 4.87 16.59
CA ASP A 75 10.91 6.31 16.69
C ASP A 75 12.40 6.63 16.85
N ASP A 76 13.12 5.80 17.61
CA ASP A 76 14.56 5.87 17.77
C ASP A 76 15.28 4.88 16.86
N SER A 77 16.37 5.34 16.21
CA SER A 77 17.13 4.46 15.29
C SER A 77 18.62 4.80 15.23
N TRP A 78 19.46 3.76 15.30
CA TRP A 78 20.89 3.84 15.19
C TRP A 78 21.39 2.96 14.05
N PHE A 79 22.25 3.50 13.18
CA PHE A 79 22.83 2.77 12.05
C PHE A 79 24.26 2.36 12.35
N SER A 80 24.65 1.17 11.87
CA SER A 80 26.08 0.83 11.84
C SER A 80 26.84 1.81 10.95
N LEU A 81 28.14 2.01 11.23
CA LEU A 81 29.01 2.87 10.41
C LEU A 81 28.93 2.50 8.92
N ARG A 82 28.91 1.21 8.61
CA ARG A 82 28.78 0.73 7.23
C ARG A 82 27.45 1.16 6.61
N LYS A 83 26.35 0.85 7.27
CA LYS A 83 25.00 1.20 6.79
C LYS A 83 24.84 2.72 6.63
N PHE A 84 25.37 3.47 7.58
CA PHE A 84 25.35 4.92 7.53
C PHE A 84 26.06 5.45 6.28
N MET A 85 27.26 4.94 5.96
CA MET A 85 28.00 5.33 4.75
C MET A 85 27.29 4.90 3.47
N ASP A 86 26.70 3.69 3.44
CA ASP A 86 25.89 3.23 2.29
C ASP A 86 24.69 4.13 2.03
N LEU A 87 24.05 4.66 3.09
CA LEU A 87 22.95 5.62 2.97
C LEU A 87 23.42 7.01 2.53
N LEU A 88 24.61 7.45 2.97
CA LEU A 88 25.23 8.69 2.49
C LEU A 88 25.58 8.62 1.01
N ILE A 89 26.14 7.50 0.53
CA ILE A 89 26.42 7.27 -0.90
C ILE A 89 25.15 7.37 -1.74
N LYS A 90 24.02 6.94 -1.19
CA LYS A 90 22.69 7.06 -1.81
C LYS A 90 22.07 8.44 -1.63
N SER A 91 22.78 9.37 -0.98
CA SER A 91 22.29 10.71 -0.65
C SER A 91 20.93 10.70 0.09
N ASN A 92 20.74 9.74 1.02
CA ASN A 92 19.52 9.66 1.82
C ASN A 92 19.34 10.96 2.62
N PRO A 93 18.24 11.71 2.46
CA PRO A 93 18.06 13.01 3.12
C PRO A 93 18.24 12.95 4.63
N ASN A 94 17.59 12.01 5.32
CA ASN A 94 17.61 11.92 6.78
C ASN A 94 19.04 11.65 7.31
N VAL A 95 19.84 10.89 6.54
CA VAL A 95 21.20 10.54 6.93
C VAL A 95 22.17 11.68 6.56
N LEU A 96 21.98 12.32 5.42
CA LEU A 96 22.76 13.51 5.05
C LEU A 96 22.56 14.64 6.06
N GLU A 97 21.31 14.91 6.44
CA GLU A 97 20.92 15.91 7.43
C GLU A 97 21.63 15.67 8.78
N SER A 98 21.85 14.41 9.18
CA SER A 98 22.51 14.09 10.45
C SER A 98 23.96 14.57 10.57
N LEU A 99 24.62 14.86 9.45
CA LEU A 99 25.96 15.45 9.44
C LEU A 99 25.96 16.95 9.75
N TYR A 100 24.81 17.60 9.73
CA TYR A 100 24.65 19.04 9.92
C TYR A 100 23.83 19.40 11.16
N VAL A 101 23.67 18.44 12.09
CA VAL A 101 22.97 18.65 13.35
C VAL A 101 23.62 19.77 14.15
N PRO A 102 22.86 20.77 14.63
CA PRO A 102 23.37 21.81 15.52
C PRO A 102 23.94 21.23 16.82
N GLU A 103 24.97 21.87 17.37
CA GLU A 103 25.69 21.36 18.56
C GLU A 103 24.76 21.18 19.79
N ASP A 104 23.78 22.04 19.96
CA ASP A 104 22.79 21.98 21.04
C ASP A 104 21.80 20.80 20.92
N LYS A 105 21.82 20.10 19.78
CA LYS A 105 21.00 18.90 19.49
C LYS A 105 21.81 17.61 19.49
N ILE A 106 23.11 17.69 19.72
CA ILE A 106 24.01 16.54 19.81
C ILE A 106 23.99 16.04 21.27
N LEU A 107 23.56 14.81 21.48
CA LEU A 107 23.47 14.19 22.82
C LEU A 107 24.78 13.48 23.21
N TYR A 108 25.43 12.85 22.23
CA TYR A 108 26.71 12.18 22.39
C TYR A 108 27.52 12.24 21.11
N LYS A 109 28.84 12.49 21.24
CA LYS A 109 29.79 12.49 20.12
C LYS A 109 31.10 11.89 20.56
N HIS A 110 31.46 10.74 19.99
CA HIS A 110 32.80 10.18 20.15
C HIS A 110 33.79 11.02 19.31
N PRO A 111 35.02 11.29 19.79
CA PRO A 111 35.99 12.13 19.05
C PRO A 111 36.28 11.68 17.62
N VAL A 112 36.20 10.40 17.34
CA VAL A 112 36.40 9.85 16.00
C VAL A 112 35.34 10.34 14.99
N MET A 113 34.16 10.77 15.47
CA MET A 113 33.13 11.33 14.60
C MET A 113 33.57 12.65 13.95
N ASP A 114 34.46 13.40 14.55
CA ASP A 114 35.00 14.63 13.97
C ASP A 114 35.71 14.39 12.65
N ILE A 115 36.26 13.19 12.42
CA ILE A 115 36.87 12.79 11.14
C ILE A 115 35.81 12.82 10.03
N ILE A 116 34.61 12.35 10.31
CA ILE A 116 33.48 12.33 9.35
C ILE A 116 32.93 13.75 9.18
N LEU A 117 32.62 14.43 10.30
CA LEU A 117 32.00 15.75 10.29
C LEU A 117 32.87 16.82 9.61
N SER A 118 34.21 16.74 9.74
CA SER A 118 35.13 17.66 9.06
C SER A 118 35.11 17.52 7.53
N LYS A 119 34.60 16.43 7.01
CA LYS A 119 34.56 16.11 5.57
C LYS A 119 33.11 16.03 5.03
N ARG A 120 32.12 16.49 5.81
CA ARG A 120 30.70 16.33 5.52
C ARG A 120 30.26 16.91 4.17
N ASP A 121 30.85 18.01 3.73
CA ASP A 121 30.50 18.69 2.48
C ASP A 121 30.81 17.85 1.24
N GLN A 122 31.73 16.87 1.34
CA GLN A 122 32.08 15.97 0.25
C GLN A 122 30.97 14.95 -0.04
N PHE A 123 29.97 14.80 0.85
CA PHE A 123 28.77 13.97 0.64
C PHE A 123 27.66 14.73 -0.10
N VAL A 124 27.78 16.04 -0.28
CA VAL A 124 26.80 16.87 -0.97
C VAL A 124 27.08 16.86 -2.47
N THR A 125 26.27 16.14 -3.23
CA THR A 125 26.42 15.94 -4.67
C THR A 125 25.10 16.17 -5.40
N LYS A 126 25.10 16.21 -6.74
CA LYS A 126 23.87 16.29 -7.53
C LYS A 126 22.92 15.12 -7.30
N LYS A 127 23.38 13.96 -6.80
CA LYS A 127 22.48 12.87 -6.37
C LYS A 127 21.49 13.28 -5.30
N CYS A 128 21.81 14.28 -4.48
CA CYS A 128 20.90 14.80 -3.46
C CYS A 128 19.57 15.24 -4.07
N PHE A 129 19.55 15.78 -5.29
CA PHE A 129 18.28 16.18 -5.95
C PHE A 129 17.35 15.02 -6.16
N GLY A 130 17.82 13.95 -6.81
CA GLY A 130 17.03 12.76 -7.06
C GLY A 130 16.46 12.19 -5.76
N SER A 131 17.28 12.17 -4.71
CA SER A 131 16.88 11.65 -3.40
C SER A 131 15.88 12.57 -2.70
N PHE A 132 16.16 13.87 -2.56
CA PHE A 132 15.25 14.82 -1.91
C PHE A 132 13.92 14.93 -2.65
N MET A 133 13.95 15.01 -3.99
CA MET A 133 12.74 15.00 -4.82
C MET A 133 11.96 13.70 -4.68
N GLY A 134 12.62 12.52 -4.69
CA GLY A 134 11.99 11.23 -4.51
C GLY A 134 11.31 11.10 -3.15
N TYR A 135 11.98 11.53 -2.08
CA TYR A 135 11.39 11.57 -0.74
C TYR A 135 10.21 12.54 -0.66
N ALA A 136 10.32 13.74 -1.23
CA ALA A 136 9.23 14.70 -1.28
C ALA A 136 8.01 14.12 -2.02
N LYS A 137 8.20 13.48 -3.18
CA LYS A 137 7.12 12.79 -3.92
C LYS A 137 6.45 11.70 -3.09
N THR A 138 7.24 10.85 -2.41
CA THR A 138 6.70 9.83 -1.52
C THR A 138 5.86 10.43 -0.39
N GLN A 139 6.26 11.57 0.17
CA GLN A 139 5.46 12.27 1.18
C GLN A 139 4.16 12.85 0.59
N ILE A 140 4.21 13.38 -0.64
CA ILE A 140 3.02 13.85 -1.37
C ILE A 140 2.05 12.70 -1.61
N GLU A 141 2.54 11.55 -2.07
CA GLU A 141 1.71 10.34 -2.29
C GLU A 141 1.04 9.87 -0.99
N LYS A 142 1.78 9.87 0.13
CA LYS A 142 1.20 9.57 1.45
C LYS A 142 0.11 10.56 1.85
N ALA A 143 0.33 11.86 1.59
CA ALA A 143 -0.67 12.90 1.86
C ALA A 143 -1.93 12.71 1.00
N GLN A 144 -1.78 12.39 -0.29
CA GLN A 144 -2.87 12.09 -1.22
C GLN A 144 -3.63 10.81 -0.85
N ASN A 145 -2.92 9.76 -0.43
CA ASN A 145 -3.53 8.49 -0.03
C ASN A 145 -4.40 8.66 1.22
N LEU A 146 -3.99 9.48 2.18
CA LEU A 146 -4.84 9.82 3.31
C LEU A 146 -6.06 10.65 2.89
N LYS A 147 -5.89 11.61 1.97
CA LYS A 147 -7.01 12.37 1.38
C LYS A 147 -8.03 11.42 0.76
N LYS A 148 -7.61 10.45 -0.06
CA LYS A 148 -8.52 9.45 -0.64
C LYS A 148 -9.31 8.69 0.42
N LYS A 149 -8.66 8.27 1.50
CA LYS A 149 -9.32 7.56 2.61
C LYS A 149 -10.32 8.42 3.37
N ILE A 150 -10.10 9.74 3.45
CA ILE A 150 -11.02 10.70 4.09
C ILE A 150 -12.22 11.00 3.18
N VAL A 151 -11.98 11.22 1.89
CA VAL A 151 -13.01 11.65 0.93
C VAL A 151 -13.83 10.46 0.42
N HIS A 152 -13.21 9.29 0.27
CA HIS A 152 -13.82 8.07 -0.23
C HIS A 152 -13.57 6.92 0.76
N PRO A 153 -14.22 6.94 1.93
CA PRO A 153 -14.12 5.85 2.89
C PRO A 153 -14.70 4.57 2.30
N ILE A 154 -14.05 3.44 2.56
CA ILE A 154 -14.56 2.12 2.17
C ILE A 154 -15.32 1.57 3.39
N GLU A 155 -16.55 2.02 3.56
CA GLU A 155 -17.43 1.63 4.66
C GLU A 155 -18.29 0.42 4.27
N GLY A 156 -18.68 -0.36 5.29
CA GLY A 156 -19.57 -1.51 5.10
C GLY A 156 -18.83 -2.83 4.84
N PRO A 157 -19.58 -3.90 4.51
CA PRO A 157 -19.02 -5.21 4.22
C PRO A 157 -18.26 -5.21 2.89
N GLN A 158 -17.31 -6.13 2.76
CA GLN A 158 -16.60 -6.34 1.50
C GLN A 158 -17.59 -6.70 0.39
N GLN A 159 -17.46 -6.06 -0.78
CA GLN A 159 -18.27 -6.37 -1.95
C GLN A 159 -18.01 -7.80 -2.44
N SER A 160 -19.07 -8.41 -2.95
CA SER A 160 -19.05 -9.75 -3.53
C SER A 160 -18.33 -9.78 -4.88
N VAL A 161 -17.86 -10.96 -5.27
CA VAL A 161 -17.44 -11.27 -6.65
C VAL A 161 -18.54 -10.92 -7.65
N LEU A 162 -19.83 -11.08 -7.27
CA LEU A 162 -20.98 -10.82 -8.12
C LEU A 162 -21.03 -9.40 -8.68
N GLU A 163 -20.56 -8.40 -7.89
CA GLU A 163 -20.51 -6.99 -8.30
C GLU A 163 -19.45 -6.75 -9.41
N PHE A 164 -18.58 -7.71 -9.65
CA PHE A 164 -17.51 -7.64 -10.67
C PHE A 164 -17.77 -8.58 -11.86
N ILE A 165 -18.95 -9.22 -11.91
CA ILE A 165 -19.43 -9.97 -13.09
C ILE A 165 -20.33 -9.04 -13.89
N MET A 166 -19.91 -8.74 -15.12
CA MET A 166 -20.53 -7.75 -15.99
C MET A 166 -21.13 -8.40 -17.23
N TYR A 167 -22.17 -7.79 -17.77
CA TYR A 167 -22.72 -8.12 -19.08
C TYR A 167 -22.84 -6.85 -19.94
N GLU A 168 -22.84 -7.03 -21.24
CA GLU A 168 -23.04 -5.93 -22.20
C GLU A 168 -24.53 -5.66 -22.42
N LYS A 169 -24.90 -4.38 -22.44
CA LYS A 169 -26.23 -3.90 -22.83
C LYS A 169 -26.11 -2.68 -23.76
N GLU A 170 -27.20 -2.29 -24.41
CA GLU A 170 -27.21 -1.08 -25.20
C GLU A 170 -26.72 0.13 -24.39
N GLY A 171 -25.69 0.81 -24.90
CA GLY A 171 -25.09 1.98 -24.27
C GLY A 171 -24.06 1.71 -23.20
N GLY A 172 -23.63 0.44 -22.95
CA GLY A 172 -22.56 0.13 -22.00
C GLY A 172 -22.63 -1.27 -21.39
N SER A 173 -22.21 -1.38 -20.14
CA SER A 173 -22.24 -2.63 -19.39
C SER A 173 -22.97 -2.44 -18.05
N ASP A 174 -23.47 -3.52 -17.48
CA ASP A 174 -24.09 -3.53 -16.15
C ASP A 174 -23.69 -4.80 -15.38
N THR A 175 -23.96 -4.84 -14.07
CA THR A 175 -23.62 -5.99 -13.24
C THR A 175 -24.61 -7.14 -13.41
N VAL A 176 -24.12 -8.37 -13.27
CA VAL A 176 -24.98 -9.55 -13.26
C VAL A 176 -26.01 -9.50 -12.11
N VAL A 177 -25.70 -8.83 -11.00
CA VAL A 177 -26.62 -8.63 -9.88
C VAL A 177 -27.87 -7.88 -10.32
N ASN A 178 -27.69 -6.79 -11.06
CA ASN A 178 -28.81 -6.01 -11.58
C ASN A 178 -29.62 -6.82 -12.60
N TRP A 179 -28.93 -7.56 -13.48
CA TRP A 179 -29.63 -8.42 -14.45
C TRP A 179 -30.49 -9.47 -13.76
N LEU A 180 -29.93 -10.20 -12.80
CA LEU A 180 -30.65 -11.22 -12.03
C LEU A 180 -31.87 -10.63 -11.32
N LYS A 181 -31.69 -9.47 -10.66
CA LYS A 181 -32.79 -8.78 -9.99
C LYS A 181 -33.91 -8.40 -10.94
N ASN A 182 -33.58 -7.82 -12.10
CA ASN A 182 -34.58 -7.39 -13.10
C ASN A 182 -35.34 -8.54 -13.71
N HIS A 183 -34.74 -9.73 -13.75
CA HIS A 183 -35.34 -10.95 -14.31
C HIS A 183 -35.97 -11.86 -13.24
N GLY A 184 -35.95 -11.47 -11.97
CA GLY A 184 -36.49 -12.29 -10.87
C GLY A 184 -35.69 -13.57 -10.63
N LEU A 185 -34.41 -13.58 -10.97
CA LEU A 185 -33.51 -14.74 -10.94
C LEU A 185 -32.56 -14.70 -9.75
N LEU A 186 -32.06 -15.86 -9.31
CA LEU A 186 -31.19 -16.01 -8.15
C LEU A 186 -29.84 -16.62 -8.56
N GLN A 187 -28.74 -16.04 -8.10
CA GLN A 187 -27.39 -16.47 -8.45
C GLN A 187 -27.11 -17.95 -8.14
N LYS A 188 -27.75 -18.50 -7.11
CA LYS A 188 -27.55 -19.90 -6.67
C LYS A 188 -28.04 -20.95 -7.70
N TYR A 189 -28.91 -20.54 -8.63
CA TYR A 189 -29.41 -21.38 -9.71
C TYR A 189 -28.71 -21.12 -11.06
N CYS A 190 -27.69 -20.27 -11.07
CA CYS A 190 -26.89 -20.03 -12.26
C CYS A 190 -25.82 -21.10 -12.45
N GLY A 191 -25.49 -21.43 -13.69
CA GLY A 191 -24.34 -22.23 -14.09
C GLY A 191 -23.44 -21.44 -15.04
N LEU A 192 -22.11 -21.51 -14.85
CA LEU A 192 -21.15 -20.89 -15.76
C LEU A 192 -20.32 -21.94 -16.49
N VAL A 193 -20.08 -21.68 -17.77
CA VAL A 193 -19.14 -22.42 -18.60
C VAL A 193 -18.17 -21.45 -19.24
N ASN A 194 -16.88 -21.79 -19.24
CA ASN A 194 -15.87 -20.96 -19.92
C ASN A 194 -16.19 -20.84 -21.40
N LEU A 195 -16.08 -19.62 -21.92
CA LEU A 195 -16.13 -19.39 -23.34
C LEU A 195 -14.76 -19.70 -23.98
N ASP A 196 -14.75 -20.55 -25.00
CA ASP A 196 -13.51 -20.96 -25.66
C ASP A 196 -12.74 -19.74 -26.19
N LYS A 197 -11.42 -19.72 -25.90
CA LYS A 197 -10.47 -18.68 -26.33
C LYS A 197 -10.69 -17.27 -25.74
N MET A 198 -11.61 -17.09 -24.80
CA MET A 198 -11.83 -15.81 -24.13
C MET A 198 -11.52 -15.95 -22.62
N ILE A 199 -10.65 -15.07 -22.12
CA ILE A 199 -10.23 -15.10 -20.72
C ILE A 199 -11.30 -14.42 -19.87
N CYS A 200 -11.69 -15.07 -18.76
CA CYS A 200 -12.71 -14.57 -17.82
C CYS A 200 -14.07 -14.22 -18.44
N CYS A 201 -14.41 -14.84 -19.59
CA CYS A 201 -15.73 -14.75 -20.21
C CYS A 201 -16.44 -16.09 -20.14
N TYR A 202 -17.75 -16.06 -19.89
CA TYR A 202 -18.54 -17.23 -19.58
C TYR A 202 -19.92 -17.15 -20.21
N ASP A 203 -20.39 -18.28 -20.73
CA ASP A 203 -21.80 -18.49 -20.98
C ASP A 203 -22.49 -18.78 -19.66
N MET A 204 -23.51 -18.01 -19.32
CA MET A 204 -24.33 -18.19 -18.12
C MET A 204 -25.64 -18.90 -18.47
N TYR A 205 -25.91 -19.94 -17.74
CA TYR A 205 -27.12 -20.77 -17.83
C TYR A 205 -27.92 -20.62 -16.56
N TYR A 206 -29.23 -20.91 -16.63
CA TYR A 206 -30.11 -20.81 -15.48
C TYR A 206 -30.92 -22.09 -15.27
N ASP A 207 -30.95 -22.58 -14.03
CA ASP A 207 -31.71 -23.78 -13.62
C ASP A 207 -33.14 -23.37 -13.24
N PHE A 208 -33.99 -23.12 -14.26
CA PHE A 208 -35.40 -22.82 -14.06
C PHE A 208 -36.14 -23.90 -13.30
N PRO A 209 -35.90 -25.22 -13.58
CA PRO A 209 -36.46 -26.32 -12.78
C PRO A 209 -36.17 -26.21 -11.29
N ALA A 210 -34.90 -25.93 -10.92
CA ALA A 210 -34.50 -25.80 -9.52
C ALA A 210 -35.20 -24.59 -8.85
N HIS A 211 -35.33 -23.47 -9.54
CA HIS A 211 -36.02 -22.30 -9.02
C HIS A 211 -37.52 -22.57 -8.80
N LEU A 212 -38.20 -23.17 -9.77
CA LEU A 212 -39.59 -23.59 -9.62
C LEU A 212 -39.78 -24.51 -8.41
N TYR A 213 -38.92 -25.52 -8.30
CA TYR A 213 -39.02 -26.53 -7.26
C TYR A 213 -38.75 -25.98 -5.86
N PHE A 214 -37.65 -25.24 -5.68
CA PHE A 214 -37.20 -24.84 -4.35
C PHE A 214 -37.75 -23.50 -3.85
N GLU A 215 -38.04 -22.53 -4.75
CA GLU A 215 -38.56 -21.23 -4.32
C GLU A 215 -40.10 -21.18 -4.37
N TYR A 216 -40.71 -21.78 -5.39
CA TYR A 216 -42.16 -21.74 -5.56
C TYR A 216 -42.86 -23.04 -5.16
N ASN A 217 -42.10 -24.08 -4.81
CA ASN A 217 -42.65 -25.42 -4.47
C ASN A 217 -43.54 -26.02 -5.56
N ILE A 218 -43.25 -25.70 -6.83
CA ILE A 218 -43.96 -26.22 -8.01
C ILE A 218 -43.38 -27.58 -8.36
N ARG A 219 -44.21 -28.64 -8.29
CA ARG A 219 -43.78 -30.04 -8.42
C ARG A 219 -44.53 -30.82 -9.48
N CYS A 220 -45.61 -30.26 -10.02
CA CYS A 220 -46.40 -30.84 -11.07
C CYS A 220 -46.89 -29.74 -12.02
N PHE A 221 -47.36 -30.16 -13.20
CA PHE A 221 -47.87 -29.24 -14.22
C PHE A 221 -49.05 -28.42 -13.71
N GLU A 222 -49.95 -29.00 -12.92
CA GLU A 222 -51.11 -28.29 -12.36
C GLU A 222 -50.67 -27.13 -11.41
N ASP A 223 -49.63 -27.33 -10.63
CA ASP A 223 -49.05 -26.25 -9.79
C ASP A 223 -48.52 -25.12 -10.66
N LEU A 224 -47.78 -25.44 -11.74
CA LEU A 224 -47.27 -24.44 -12.70
C LEU A 224 -48.43 -23.69 -13.37
N LYS A 225 -49.45 -24.42 -13.82
CA LYS A 225 -50.64 -23.85 -14.47
C LYS A 225 -51.35 -22.86 -13.56
N LYS A 226 -51.52 -23.21 -12.29
CA LYS A 226 -52.10 -22.32 -11.29
C LYS A 226 -51.23 -21.07 -11.08
N PHE A 227 -49.93 -21.23 -10.89
CA PHE A 227 -49.00 -20.13 -10.68
C PHE A 227 -49.00 -19.15 -11.85
N CYS A 228 -48.94 -19.64 -13.09
CA CYS A 228 -49.03 -18.80 -14.28
C CYS A 228 -50.37 -18.08 -14.41
N THR A 229 -51.47 -18.78 -14.12
CA THR A 229 -52.84 -18.23 -14.26
C THR A 229 -53.11 -17.09 -13.26
N GLU A 230 -52.57 -17.21 -12.05
CA GLU A 230 -52.73 -16.18 -10.99
C GLU A 230 -51.99 -14.88 -11.32
N ASP A 231 -50.87 -14.93 -12.06
CA ASP A 231 -50.05 -13.77 -12.40
C ASP A 231 -50.32 -13.19 -13.81
N PHE A 232 -50.93 -13.93 -14.69
CA PHE A 232 -51.15 -13.58 -16.10
C PHE A 232 -52.23 -12.49 -16.28
N ASP A 233 -51.87 -11.33 -16.85
CA ASP A 233 -52.81 -10.27 -17.22
C ASP A 233 -52.90 -10.07 -18.74
N LYS A 234 -54.06 -10.41 -19.32
CA LYS A 234 -54.34 -10.28 -20.75
C LYS A 234 -54.29 -8.86 -21.32
N LYS A 235 -54.34 -7.84 -20.45
CA LYS A 235 -54.47 -6.42 -20.85
C LYS A 235 -53.14 -5.65 -20.86
N VAL A 236 -52.07 -6.25 -20.39
CA VAL A 236 -50.75 -5.61 -20.28
C VAL A 236 -49.89 -6.06 -21.45
N GLU A 237 -49.10 -5.16 -22.02
CA GLU A 237 -48.11 -5.43 -23.07
C GLU A 237 -47.07 -6.50 -22.64
N ASP A 238 -46.79 -6.56 -21.35
CA ASP A 238 -45.99 -7.57 -20.69
C ASP A 238 -46.90 -8.60 -19.97
N ASP A 239 -47.17 -9.72 -20.56
CA ASP A 239 -48.13 -10.74 -20.20
C ASP A 239 -48.09 -11.25 -18.75
N PHE A 240 -46.98 -11.07 -18.03
CA PHE A 240 -46.78 -11.41 -16.62
C PHE A 240 -46.28 -10.21 -15.81
N SER A 241 -46.77 -10.09 -14.57
CA SER A 241 -46.21 -9.11 -13.62
C SER A 241 -44.94 -9.64 -12.93
N ASN A 242 -44.84 -10.97 -12.74
CA ASN A 242 -43.69 -11.62 -12.11
C ASN A 242 -42.51 -11.72 -13.09
N PRO A 243 -41.34 -11.06 -12.79
CA PRO A 243 -40.16 -11.08 -13.68
C PRO A 243 -39.63 -12.50 -13.91
N PHE A 244 -39.75 -13.39 -12.94
CA PHE A 244 -39.32 -14.79 -13.10
C PHE A 244 -40.19 -15.52 -14.15
N LEU A 245 -41.50 -15.35 -14.13
CA LEU A 245 -42.38 -15.97 -15.14
C LEU A 245 -42.09 -15.42 -16.54
N LYS A 246 -41.85 -14.10 -16.68
CA LYS A 246 -41.37 -13.52 -17.96
C LYS A 246 -40.11 -14.21 -18.44
N SER A 247 -39.15 -14.39 -17.56
CA SER A 247 -37.86 -15.02 -17.90
C SER A 247 -38.04 -16.51 -18.25
N LEU A 248 -38.87 -17.23 -17.51
CA LEU A 248 -39.20 -18.65 -17.77
C LEU A 248 -39.84 -18.84 -19.14
N PHE A 249 -40.84 -18.02 -19.46
CA PHE A 249 -41.55 -18.09 -20.75
C PHE A 249 -40.65 -17.68 -21.90
N HIS A 250 -39.85 -16.64 -21.73
CA HIS A 250 -38.83 -16.23 -22.72
C HIS A 250 -37.82 -17.38 -23.01
N TYR A 251 -37.31 -18.02 -21.98
CA TYR A 251 -36.44 -19.18 -22.10
C TYR A 251 -37.09 -20.33 -22.87
N GLY A 252 -38.37 -20.66 -22.56
CA GLY A 252 -39.11 -21.70 -23.30
C GLY A 252 -39.35 -21.34 -24.76
N MET A 253 -39.66 -20.08 -25.07
CA MET A 253 -39.78 -19.60 -26.46
C MET A 253 -38.45 -19.67 -27.20
N GLU A 254 -37.32 -19.34 -26.56
CA GLU A 254 -35.99 -19.51 -27.16
C GLU A 254 -35.63 -20.98 -27.41
N LYS A 255 -36.13 -21.92 -26.59
CA LYS A 255 -36.03 -23.37 -26.86
C LYS A 255 -36.90 -23.83 -28.01
N GLY A 256 -37.80 -23.00 -28.49
CA GLY A 256 -38.65 -23.28 -29.67
C GLY A 256 -40.09 -23.62 -29.35
N TYR A 257 -40.55 -23.47 -28.10
CA TYR A 257 -41.96 -23.65 -27.71
C TYR A 257 -42.75 -22.39 -27.97
N SER A 258 -44.00 -22.54 -28.42
CA SER A 258 -44.93 -21.43 -28.66
C SER A 258 -45.83 -21.21 -27.44
N LEU A 259 -45.22 -20.77 -26.31
CA LEU A 259 -45.89 -20.70 -25.01
C LEU A 259 -46.96 -19.62 -24.90
N LEU A 260 -46.85 -18.56 -25.70
CA LEU A 260 -47.78 -17.44 -25.78
C LEU A 260 -48.39 -17.35 -27.19
N GLY A 261 -49.64 -17.00 -27.26
CA GLY A 261 -50.37 -16.69 -28.49
C GLY A 261 -51.24 -15.44 -28.33
N TYR A 262 -52.00 -15.10 -29.37
CA TYR A 262 -52.89 -13.95 -29.38
C TYR A 262 -54.29 -14.38 -29.83
N ASP A 263 -55.28 -13.90 -29.10
CA ASP A 263 -56.68 -13.97 -29.48
C ASP A 263 -57.23 -12.53 -29.73
N PRO A 264 -58.47 -12.35 -30.21
CA PRO A 264 -59.05 -11.03 -30.42
C PRO A 264 -59.14 -10.14 -29.17
N TYR A 265 -58.91 -10.70 -27.99
CA TYR A 265 -59.02 -10.04 -26.68
C TYR A 265 -57.68 -9.81 -25.99
N GLY A 266 -56.56 -10.21 -26.62
CA GLY A 266 -55.18 -10.02 -26.10
C GLY A 266 -54.34 -11.29 -26.11
N SER A 267 -53.28 -11.29 -25.30
CA SER A 267 -52.37 -12.43 -25.15
C SER A 267 -53.07 -13.62 -24.44
N ILE A 268 -52.69 -14.82 -24.84
CA ILE A 268 -53.14 -16.08 -24.23
C ILE A 268 -51.99 -17.02 -23.96
N ILE A 269 -52.11 -17.84 -22.91
CA ILE A 269 -51.16 -18.93 -22.63
C ILE A 269 -51.56 -20.16 -23.44
N CYS A 270 -50.65 -20.70 -24.22
CA CYS A 270 -50.86 -21.93 -25.01
C CYS A 270 -50.54 -23.15 -24.15
N TRP A 271 -51.53 -23.63 -23.37
CA TRP A 271 -51.36 -24.66 -22.36
C TRP A 271 -50.78 -25.97 -22.90
N ASP A 272 -51.16 -26.40 -24.10
CA ASP A 272 -50.65 -27.63 -24.73
C ASP A 272 -49.11 -27.51 -25.02
N GLU A 273 -48.62 -26.31 -25.31
CA GLU A 273 -47.21 -26.06 -25.51
C GLU A 273 -46.46 -25.88 -24.17
N VAL A 274 -47.13 -25.30 -23.16
CA VAL A 274 -46.55 -25.21 -21.81
C VAL A 274 -46.42 -26.60 -21.18
N GLU A 275 -47.34 -27.52 -21.42
CA GLU A 275 -47.26 -28.91 -20.95
C GLU A 275 -46.08 -29.64 -21.58
N LYS A 276 -45.85 -29.49 -22.88
CA LYS A 276 -44.67 -30.03 -23.55
C LYS A 276 -43.35 -29.42 -23.02
N PHE A 277 -43.36 -28.12 -22.75
CA PHE A 277 -42.21 -27.45 -22.17
C PHE A 277 -41.94 -27.89 -20.74
N TRP A 278 -42.98 -28.22 -19.94
CA TRP A 278 -42.89 -28.74 -18.60
C TRP A 278 -41.99 -29.97 -18.51
N ASP A 279 -42.09 -30.89 -19.45
CA ASP A 279 -41.27 -32.11 -19.51
C ASP A 279 -39.77 -31.79 -19.52
N ASP A 280 -39.36 -30.60 -20.06
CA ASP A 280 -37.96 -30.12 -20.08
C ASP A 280 -37.55 -29.47 -18.76
N VAL A 281 -38.49 -28.97 -17.96
CA VAL A 281 -38.21 -28.17 -16.74
C VAL A 281 -38.71 -28.87 -15.45
N GLU A 282 -39.14 -30.12 -15.54
CA GLU A 282 -39.63 -30.90 -14.40
C GLU A 282 -38.53 -31.22 -13.38
N GLN A 283 -37.30 -31.42 -13.83
CA GLN A 283 -36.20 -31.87 -12.98
C GLN A 283 -35.08 -30.81 -12.86
N PRO A 284 -34.62 -30.49 -11.64
CA PRO A 284 -33.47 -29.63 -11.42
C PRO A 284 -32.19 -30.14 -12.09
N PHE A 285 -31.44 -29.24 -12.71
CA PHE A 285 -30.15 -29.54 -13.34
C PHE A 285 -28.99 -29.59 -12.33
N GLY A 286 -29.14 -28.93 -11.18
CA GLY A 286 -28.15 -28.93 -10.10
C GLY A 286 -26.93 -28.03 -10.36
N TYR A 287 -27.16 -26.86 -10.93
CA TYR A 287 -26.09 -25.88 -11.09
C TYR A 287 -25.53 -25.39 -9.76
N LYS A 288 -24.25 -24.97 -9.75
CA LYS A 288 -23.52 -24.68 -8.50
C LYS A 288 -23.66 -23.24 -8.01
N GLY A 289 -24.33 -22.38 -8.77
CA GLY A 289 -24.36 -20.94 -8.54
C GLY A 289 -23.11 -20.22 -9.08
N LEU A 290 -23.20 -18.91 -9.20
CA LEU A 290 -22.06 -18.06 -9.60
C LEU A 290 -20.97 -18.02 -8.54
N VAL A 291 -21.39 -17.94 -7.26
CA VAL A 291 -20.56 -18.00 -6.06
C VAL A 291 -21.14 -19.00 -5.06
N ASN A 292 -20.46 -19.27 -3.96
CA ASN A 292 -21.00 -20.13 -2.90
C ASN A 292 -22.20 -19.46 -2.18
N GLU A 293 -22.99 -20.23 -1.47
CA GLU A 293 -24.20 -19.75 -0.77
C GLU A 293 -23.91 -18.65 0.27
N LYS A 294 -22.71 -18.66 0.88
CA LYS A 294 -22.28 -17.68 1.89
C LYS A 294 -21.65 -16.44 1.27
N ASP A 295 -21.56 -16.40 -0.06
CA ASP A 295 -20.89 -15.32 -0.82
C ASP A 295 -19.47 -14.97 -0.32
N THR A 296 -18.73 -16.01 0.08
CA THR A 296 -17.34 -15.89 0.54
C THR A 296 -16.35 -16.32 -0.54
N SER A 297 -16.82 -16.56 -1.76
CA SER A 297 -15.97 -16.92 -2.89
C SER A 297 -15.13 -15.71 -3.35
N ASN A 298 -13.90 -15.98 -3.73
CA ASN A 298 -13.02 -15.01 -4.39
C ASN A 298 -12.86 -15.28 -5.90
N GLN A 299 -13.63 -16.24 -6.42
CA GLN A 299 -13.66 -16.65 -7.83
C GLN A 299 -15.06 -17.12 -8.18
N VAL A 300 -15.39 -17.06 -9.47
CA VAL A 300 -16.61 -17.64 -10.03
C VAL A 300 -16.57 -19.17 -10.02
N ARG A 301 -17.74 -19.81 -9.97
CA ARG A 301 -17.89 -21.28 -9.93
C ARG A 301 -18.38 -21.78 -11.27
N LEU A 302 -17.72 -22.82 -11.79
CA LEU A 302 -18.15 -23.48 -13.02
C LEU A 302 -19.11 -24.62 -12.74
N SER A 303 -20.08 -24.82 -13.61
CA SER A 303 -21.08 -25.91 -13.57
C SER A 303 -20.94 -26.81 -14.80
N SER A 304 -21.40 -28.05 -14.66
CA SER A 304 -21.65 -28.93 -15.80
C SER A 304 -23.06 -28.64 -16.33
N ILE A 305 -23.16 -28.37 -17.61
CA ILE A 305 -24.45 -28.02 -18.25
C ILE A 305 -24.92 -29.20 -19.08
N PRO A 306 -26.21 -29.60 -19.02
CA PRO A 306 -26.79 -30.62 -19.90
C PRO A 306 -26.62 -30.24 -21.37
N LYS A 307 -26.44 -31.26 -22.20
CA LYS A 307 -26.31 -31.05 -23.65
C LYS A 307 -27.65 -30.52 -24.22
N GLY A 308 -27.56 -29.42 -24.97
CA GLY A 308 -28.70 -28.79 -25.64
C GLY A 308 -29.29 -27.61 -24.87
N GLU A 309 -28.81 -27.35 -23.63
CA GLU A 309 -29.20 -26.14 -22.91
C GLU A 309 -28.67 -24.88 -23.59
N LYS A 310 -29.44 -23.79 -23.50
CA LYS A 310 -29.08 -22.49 -24.04
C LYS A 310 -28.61 -21.56 -22.95
N ALA A 311 -27.52 -20.81 -23.22
CA ALA A 311 -27.08 -19.76 -22.35
C ALA A 311 -28.13 -18.63 -22.30
N VAL A 312 -28.40 -18.13 -21.10
CA VAL A 312 -29.32 -16.99 -20.91
C VAL A 312 -28.62 -15.65 -21.01
N LEU A 313 -27.28 -15.63 -20.80
CA LEU A 313 -26.51 -14.41 -20.83
C LEU A 313 -25.02 -14.73 -21.07
N LEU A 314 -24.33 -13.83 -21.80
CA LEU A 314 -22.87 -13.81 -21.85
C LEU A 314 -22.34 -12.84 -20.79
N VAL A 315 -21.46 -13.31 -19.94
CA VAL A 315 -20.88 -12.50 -18.84
C VAL A 315 -19.36 -12.50 -18.85
N SER A 316 -18.78 -11.44 -18.34
CA SER A 316 -17.33 -11.31 -18.10
C SER A 316 -17.05 -11.06 -16.64
N TYR A 317 -16.06 -11.73 -16.08
CA TYR A 317 -15.59 -11.48 -14.70
C TYR A 317 -14.35 -10.61 -14.70
N ASN A 318 -14.45 -9.39 -14.17
CA ASN A 318 -13.32 -8.48 -14.02
C ASN A 318 -12.48 -8.85 -12.77
N LYS A 319 -11.70 -9.91 -12.92
CA LYS A 319 -10.87 -10.47 -11.84
C LYS A 319 -9.85 -9.47 -11.31
N ASP A 320 -9.25 -8.66 -12.19
CA ASP A 320 -8.22 -7.69 -11.80
C ASP A 320 -8.81 -6.54 -10.98
N ALA A 321 -9.99 -6.05 -11.39
CA ALA A 321 -10.71 -5.04 -10.62
C ALA A 321 -11.11 -5.57 -9.23
N TYR A 322 -11.61 -6.81 -9.15
CA TYR A 322 -11.94 -7.44 -7.88
C TYR A 322 -10.71 -7.62 -6.98
N SER A 323 -9.59 -8.09 -7.53
CA SER A 323 -8.34 -8.24 -6.78
C SER A 323 -7.83 -6.89 -6.24
N THR A 324 -7.87 -5.85 -7.08
CA THR A 324 -7.50 -4.48 -6.68
C THR A 324 -8.42 -3.95 -5.58
N TYR A 325 -9.74 -4.16 -5.71
CA TYR A 325 -10.72 -3.78 -4.68
C TYR A 325 -10.46 -4.51 -3.36
N CYS A 326 -10.22 -5.83 -3.37
CA CYS A 326 -9.93 -6.61 -2.17
C CYS A 326 -8.68 -6.11 -1.45
N GLN A 327 -7.62 -5.77 -2.21
CA GLN A 327 -6.41 -5.17 -1.65
C GLN A 327 -6.73 -3.81 -1.00
N GLN A 328 -7.42 -2.92 -1.70
CA GLN A 328 -7.80 -1.61 -1.18
C GLN A 328 -8.70 -1.71 0.06
N TYR A 329 -9.66 -2.64 0.04
CA TYR A 329 -10.54 -2.91 1.18
C TYR A 329 -9.73 -3.34 2.41
N LYS A 330 -8.84 -4.33 2.24
CA LYS A 330 -7.96 -4.81 3.32
C LYS A 330 -7.07 -3.68 3.85
N GLU A 331 -6.38 -2.97 2.97
CA GLU A 331 -5.50 -1.84 3.35
C GLU A 331 -6.25 -0.73 4.08
N TYR A 332 -7.50 -0.44 3.67
CA TYR A 332 -8.33 0.55 4.35
C TYR A 332 -8.72 0.09 5.76
N HIS A 333 -9.19 -1.14 5.91
CA HIS A 333 -9.63 -1.67 7.21
C HIS A 333 -8.46 -1.95 8.16
N ASP A 334 -7.32 -2.39 7.67
CA ASP A 334 -6.09 -2.53 8.48
C ASP A 334 -5.60 -1.16 8.96
N TRP A 335 -5.58 -0.18 8.08
CA TRP A 335 -5.29 1.20 8.44
C TRP A 335 -6.30 1.77 9.45
N SER A 336 -7.59 1.57 9.24
CA SER A 336 -8.67 2.07 10.12
C SER A 336 -8.54 1.58 11.56
N LYS A 337 -7.99 0.37 11.79
CA LYS A 337 -7.78 -0.21 13.12
C LYS A 337 -6.54 0.34 13.85
N HIS A 338 -5.54 0.81 13.11
CA HIS A 338 -4.22 1.13 13.66
C HIS A 338 -3.77 2.56 13.40
N HIS A 339 -4.61 3.40 12.75
CA HIS A 339 -4.22 4.78 12.49
C HIS A 339 -4.22 5.63 13.78
N ASN A 340 -3.35 6.64 13.80
CA ASN A 340 -3.35 7.64 14.88
C ASN A 340 -4.57 8.55 14.72
N GLU A 341 -5.53 8.45 15.66
CA GLU A 341 -6.81 9.17 15.63
C GLU A 341 -6.62 10.70 15.65
N GLU A 342 -5.67 11.21 16.44
CA GLU A 342 -5.39 12.64 16.52
C GLU A 342 -4.90 13.16 15.15
N ARG A 343 -3.94 12.45 14.55
CA ARG A 343 -3.42 12.78 13.22
C ARG A 343 -4.51 12.73 12.15
N PHE A 344 -5.40 11.75 12.25
CA PHE A 344 -6.54 11.63 11.33
C PHE A 344 -7.54 12.76 11.50
N ASN A 345 -7.87 13.14 12.73
CA ASN A 345 -8.79 14.25 13.00
C ASN A 345 -8.21 15.59 12.55
N LEU A 346 -6.93 15.82 12.71
CA LEU A 346 -6.23 16.98 12.15
C LEU A 346 -6.24 16.96 10.62
N ALA A 347 -6.01 15.81 10.00
CA ALA A 347 -6.04 15.67 8.56
C ALA A 347 -7.43 15.93 7.95
N LYS A 348 -8.52 15.64 8.67
CA LYS A 348 -9.89 16.01 8.24
C LYS A 348 -10.06 17.50 8.04
N LYS A 349 -9.40 18.34 8.86
CA LYS A 349 -9.47 19.82 8.74
C LYS A 349 -8.88 20.31 7.42
N GLY A 350 -7.73 19.78 6.99
CA GLY A 350 -7.03 20.18 5.76
C GLY A 350 -7.37 19.30 4.55
N HIS A 351 -8.12 18.20 4.73
CA HIS A 351 -8.40 17.17 3.72
C HIS A 351 -7.18 16.46 3.13
N TYR A 352 -6.04 16.42 3.88
CA TYR A 352 -4.83 15.71 3.52
C TYR A 352 -3.95 15.44 4.76
N ASP A 353 -2.91 14.61 4.63
CA ASP A 353 -1.94 14.41 5.72
C ASP A 353 -1.04 15.63 5.88
N LEU A 354 -1.35 16.44 6.88
CA LEU A 354 -0.68 17.71 7.17
C LEU A 354 0.82 17.51 7.48
N LYS A 355 1.18 16.43 8.22
CA LYS A 355 2.59 16.12 8.55
C LYS A 355 3.39 15.81 7.29
N ASN A 356 2.85 14.96 6.42
CA ASN A 356 3.52 14.60 5.18
C ASN A 356 3.55 15.78 4.17
N GLY A 357 2.50 16.61 4.12
CA GLY A 357 2.50 17.85 3.34
C GLY A 357 3.61 18.81 3.76
N MET A 358 3.76 19.04 5.04
CA MET A 358 4.84 19.88 5.60
C MET A 358 6.22 19.28 5.29
N HIS A 359 6.41 17.96 5.44
CA HIS A 359 7.69 17.32 5.12
C HIS A 359 8.05 17.45 3.63
N SER A 360 7.06 17.37 2.74
CA SER A 360 7.29 17.58 1.29
C SER A 360 7.80 18.98 1.02
N ALA A 361 7.15 20.00 1.61
CA ALA A 361 7.55 21.40 1.43
C ALA A 361 8.97 21.65 1.96
N ARG A 362 9.31 21.12 3.16
CA ARG A 362 10.65 21.25 3.73
C ARG A 362 11.72 20.59 2.85
N LEU A 363 11.47 19.35 2.39
CA LEU A 363 12.44 18.62 1.57
C LEU A 363 12.74 19.34 0.25
N LEU A 364 11.73 19.90 -0.41
CA LEU A 364 11.91 20.67 -1.64
C LEU A 364 12.68 21.97 -1.37
N ALA A 365 12.36 22.70 -0.28
CA ALA A 365 13.09 23.90 0.10
C ALA A 365 14.57 23.63 0.34
N MET A 366 14.88 22.62 1.17
CA MET A 366 16.26 22.21 1.45
C MET A 366 16.98 21.72 0.19
N GLY A 367 16.32 20.96 -0.68
CA GLY A 367 16.89 20.51 -1.94
C GLY A 367 17.26 21.68 -2.87
N ILE A 368 16.46 22.76 -2.90
CA ILE A 368 16.74 23.98 -3.65
C ILE A 368 17.96 24.71 -3.07
N GLU A 369 18.03 24.85 -1.73
CA GLU A 369 19.17 25.48 -1.03
C GLU A 369 20.49 24.72 -1.35
N ILE A 370 20.46 23.39 -1.24
CA ILE A 370 21.60 22.54 -1.61
C ILE A 370 21.99 22.76 -3.08
N ALA A 371 21.02 22.81 -3.98
CA ALA A 371 21.26 22.98 -5.41
C ALA A 371 21.96 24.29 -5.75
N ARG A 372 21.59 25.33 -5.06
CA ARG A 372 22.17 26.69 -5.21
C ARG A 372 23.54 26.80 -4.57
N GLY A 373 23.99 25.79 -3.81
CA GLY A 373 25.25 25.83 -3.05
C GLY A 373 25.14 26.64 -1.76
N GLU A 374 23.93 26.85 -1.25
CA GLU A 374 23.70 27.56 0.01
C GLU A 374 23.98 26.67 1.24
N GLY A 375 24.26 25.37 1.00
CA GLY A 375 24.58 24.39 2.04
C GLY A 375 23.35 23.61 2.49
N VAL A 376 23.50 22.88 3.62
CA VAL A 376 22.43 22.06 4.22
C VAL A 376 21.99 22.75 5.51
N THR A 377 20.83 23.42 5.46
CA THR A 377 20.28 24.13 6.61
C THR A 377 19.17 23.32 7.28
N ILE A 378 19.46 22.84 8.51
CA ILE A 378 18.55 21.96 9.25
C ILE A 378 17.49 22.75 9.99
N ASP A 379 17.89 23.73 10.81
CA ASP A 379 16.98 24.56 11.58
C ASP A 379 16.23 25.52 10.65
N ARG A 380 14.91 25.40 10.63
CA ARG A 380 14.04 26.20 9.75
C ARG A 380 13.57 27.54 10.39
N ARG A 381 14.00 27.82 11.64
CA ARG A 381 13.66 29.08 12.32
C ARG A 381 14.29 30.27 11.59
N GLY A 382 13.48 31.30 11.33
CA GLY A 382 13.92 32.48 10.58
C GLY A 382 14.03 32.29 9.06
N ILE A 383 13.67 31.12 8.52
CA ILE A 383 13.65 30.82 7.08
C ILE A 383 12.20 30.66 6.61
N ASP A 384 11.62 29.49 6.78
CA ASP A 384 10.28 29.15 6.31
C ASP A 384 9.43 28.44 7.37
N ARG A 385 9.88 28.41 8.64
CA ARG A 385 9.21 27.76 9.77
C ARG A 385 7.72 28.09 9.85
N ASP A 386 7.37 29.37 9.76
CA ASP A 386 5.99 29.81 9.94
C ASP A 386 5.10 29.28 8.83
N TRP A 387 5.57 29.23 7.60
CA TRP A 387 4.89 28.61 6.48
C TRP A 387 4.72 27.11 6.66
N LEU A 388 5.78 26.42 7.07
CA LEU A 388 5.74 24.98 7.34
C LEU A 388 4.74 24.65 8.47
N LEU A 389 4.67 25.47 9.50
CA LEU A 389 3.70 25.31 10.59
C LEU A 389 2.26 25.60 10.16
N GLN A 390 2.02 26.56 9.25
CA GLN A 390 0.69 26.77 8.66
C GLN A 390 0.19 25.51 7.93
N ILE A 391 1.07 24.86 7.12
CA ILE A 391 0.74 23.56 6.51
C ILE A 391 0.42 22.54 7.61
N ARG A 392 1.27 22.43 8.64
CA ARG A 392 1.12 21.45 9.74
C ARG A 392 -0.15 21.67 10.57
N ASN A 393 -0.66 22.90 10.64
CA ASN A 393 -1.88 23.27 11.35
C ASN A 393 -3.16 23.10 10.51
N GLY A 394 -3.01 22.86 9.20
CA GLY A 394 -4.15 22.75 8.28
C GLY A 394 -4.72 24.11 7.86
N ASP A 395 -3.93 25.18 7.97
CA ASP A 395 -4.34 26.53 7.56
C ASP A 395 -4.20 26.70 6.03
N ILE A 396 -3.44 25.81 5.38
CA ILE A 396 -3.26 25.76 3.94
C ILE A 396 -4.14 24.66 3.37
N VAL A 397 -5.01 25.00 2.40
CA VAL A 397 -5.85 24.02 1.71
C VAL A 397 -5.02 23.19 0.73
N TYR A 398 -5.50 21.98 0.45
CA TYR A 398 -4.78 21.01 -0.37
C TYR A 398 -4.37 21.54 -1.75
N GLU A 399 -5.28 22.25 -2.41
CA GLU A 399 -5.09 22.80 -3.76
C GLU A 399 -3.94 23.82 -3.80
N ASP A 400 -3.83 24.67 -2.78
CA ASP A 400 -2.76 25.68 -2.69
C ASP A 400 -1.43 25.06 -2.29
N LEU A 401 -1.45 24.02 -1.42
CA LEU A 401 -0.25 23.23 -1.15
C LEU A 401 0.27 22.59 -2.43
N MET A 402 -0.60 21.97 -3.25
CA MET A 402 -0.19 21.32 -4.49
C MET A 402 0.38 22.30 -5.51
N LYS A 403 -0.18 23.50 -5.65
CA LYS A 403 0.37 24.56 -6.50
C LYS A 403 1.77 24.95 -6.02
N TYR A 404 1.95 25.15 -4.71
CA TYR A 404 3.23 25.45 -4.11
C TYR A 404 4.26 24.35 -4.37
N LEU A 405 3.92 23.08 -4.08
CA LEU A 405 4.83 21.94 -4.27
C LEU A 405 5.23 21.77 -5.75
N THR A 406 4.29 21.98 -6.68
CA THR A 406 4.58 21.92 -8.12
C THR A 406 5.52 23.03 -8.56
N SER A 407 5.33 24.25 -8.06
CA SER A 407 6.24 25.38 -8.33
C SER A 407 7.65 25.11 -7.78
N ARG A 408 7.73 24.56 -6.56
CA ARG A 408 9.02 24.21 -5.94
C ARG A 408 9.74 23.04 -6.64
N ASP A 409 8.99 22.04 -7.12
CA ASP A 409 9.55 20.94 -7.93
C ASP A 409 10.21 21.49 -9.22
N GLN A 410 9.57 22.48 -9.88
CA GLN A 410 10.15 23.11 -11.06
C GLN A 410 11.37 23.95 -10.70
N GLU A 411 11.29 24.77 -9.65
CA GLU A 411 12.42 25.58 -9.15
C GLU A 411 13.62 24.72 -8.79
N MET A 412 13.41 23.55 -8.17
CA MET A 412 14.46 22.61 -7.84
C MET A 412 15.13 22.04 -9.10
N LYS A 413 14.37 21.73 -10.16
CA LYS A 413 14.91 21.27 -11.44
C LYS A 413 15.79 22.33 -12.10
N ASP A 414 15.33 23.58 -12.07
CA ASP A 414 16.07 24.72 -12.64
C ASP A 414 17.36 24.99 -11.85
N ALA A 415 17.30 24.93 -10.52
CA ALA A 415 18.46 25.06 -9.64
C ALA A 415 19.47 23.93 -9.88
N MET A 416 18.99 22.67 -10.06
CA MET A 416 19.85 21.54 -10.41
C MET A 416 20.58 21.75 -11.73
N ALA A 417 19.89 22.21 -12.76
CA ALA A 417 20.49 22.42 -14.10
C ALA A 417 21.66 23.42 -14.06
N SER A 418 21.64 24.35 -13.12
CA SER A 418 22.70 25.37 -12.93
C SER A 418 23.69 25.04 -11.81
N SER A 419 23.51 23.91 -11.10
CA SER A 419 24.32 23.54 -9.94
C SER A 419 25.75 23.17 -10.31
N LYS A 420 26.69 23.66 -9.51
CA LYS A 420 28.15 23.40 -9.63
C LYS A 420 28.61 22.21 -8.76
N LEU A 421 27.71 21.54 -8.06
CA LEU A 421 28.03 20.37 -7.24
C LEU A 421 28.57 19.23 -8.10
N PRO A 422 29.45 18.37 -7.53
CA PRO A 422 29.88 17.15 -8.22
C PRO A 422 28.69 16.23 -8.52
N ASP A 423 28.79 15.49 -9.62
CA ASP A 423 27.69 14.62 -10.05
C ASP A 423 27.47 13.46 -9.07
N GLU A 424 28.57 12.86 -8.60
CA GLU A 424 28.56 11.70 -7.70
C GLU A 424 29.62 11.84 -6.63
N ILE A 425 29.47 11.05 -5.56
CA ILE A 425 30.47 10.95 -4.50
C ILE A 425 31.66 10.10 -4.97
N ASP A 426 32.84 10.46 -4.55
CA ASP A 426 34.06 9.67 -4.73
C ASP A 426 34.02 8.45 -3.77
N LEU A 427 33.89 7.23 -4.33
CA LEU A 427 33.85 6.02 -3.55
C LEU A 427 35.18 5.67 -2.89
N ASP A 428 36.31 6.03 -3.50
CA ASP A 428 37.64 5.84 -2.89
C ASP A 428 37.79 6.75 -1.67
N PHE A 429 37.26 7.97 -1.74
CA PHE A 429 37.20 8.86 -0.59
C PHE A 429 36.40 8.22 0.55
N VAL A 430 35.23 7.66 0.28
CA VAL A 430 34.37 7.04 1.31
C VAL A 430 35.05 5.82 1.93
N ASP A 431 35.67 4.96 1.12
CA ASP A 431 36.39 3.78 1.62
C ASP A 431 37.57 4.18 2.49
N ASN A 432 38.34 5.17 2.07
CA ASN A 432 39.44 5.70 2.87
C ASN A 432 38.97 6.35 4.18
N LEU A 433 37.84 7.04 4.16
CA LEU A 433 37.22 7.63 5.35
C LEU A 433 36.80 6.56 6.36
N ILE A 434 36.13 5.49 5.91
CA ILE A 434 35.74 4.35 6.77
C ILE A 434 37.00 3.71 7.39
N ARG A 435 38.04 3.51 6.60
CA ARG A 435 39.31 2.93 7.09
C ARG A 435 39.99 3.84 8.13
N GLU A 436 39.96 5.15 7.92
CA GLU A 436 40.51 6.14 8.86
C GLU A 436 39.75 6.10 10.19
N VAL A 437 38.42 6.16 10.16
CA VAL A 437 37.53 6.06 11.34
C VAL A 437 37.80 4.76 12.10
N ARG A 438 37.82 3.63 11.41
CA ARG A 438 38.07 2.32 12.04
C ARG A 438 39.47 2.20 12.63
N LYS A 439 40.49 2.68 11.93
CA LYS A 439 41.87 2.68 12.44
C LYS A 439 42.01 3.49 13.73
N GLU A 440 41.37 4.65 13.78
CA GLU A 440 41.43 5.50 14.96
C GLU A 440 40.59 4.89 16.12
N PHE A 441 39.39 4.46 15.85
CA PHE A 441 38.51 3.88 16.88
C PHE A 441 39.08 2.61 17.51
N TYR A 442 39.54 1.66 16.70
CA TYR A 442 40.11 0.40 17.24
C TYR A 442 41.58 0.53 17.70
N GLY A 443 42.16 1.69 17.59
CA GLY A 443 43.55 1.90 17.94
C GLY A 443 44.56 1.12 17.08
N LEU A 444 44.18 0.87 15.81
CA LEU A 444 45.01 0.15 14.82
C LEU A 444 46.04 1.08 14.15
N GLY A 445 46.03 2.39 14.44
CA GLY A 445 47.02 3.34 13.97
C GLY A 445 48.36 3.03 14.60
N TRP A 446 49.44 3.06 13.79
CA TRP A 446 50.80 2.75 14.25
C TRP A 446 51.23 3.60 15.45
N LYS A 447 50.79 4.87 15.52
CA LYS A 447 51.03 5.78 16.66
C LYS A 447 50.34 5.28 17.95
N SER A 448 49.11 4.81 17.86
CA SER A 448 48.38 4.20 18.98
C SER A 448 49.04 2.91 19.44
N TRP A 449 49.48 2.08 18.51
CA TRP A 449 50.20 0.83 18.83
C TRP A 449 51.51 1.10 19.52
N ILE A 450 52.34 2.07 19.02
CA ILE A 450 53.61 2.46 19.66
C ILE A 450 53.36 3.04 21.05
N ASN A 451 52.40 3.95 21.20
CA ASN A 451 52.09 4.53 22.50
C ASN A 451 51.59 3.49 23.52
N LYS A 452 50.76 2.53 23.10
CA LYS A 452 50.34 1.40 23.97
C LYS A 452 51.56 0.55 24.34
N LYS A 453 52.44 0.27 23.41
CA LYS A 453 53.65 -0.53 23.67
C LYS A 453 54.68 0.22 24.53
N CYS A 454 54.87 1.51 24.33
CA CYS A 454 55.69 2.35 25.19
C CYS A 454 55.14 2.39 26.62
N THR A 455 53.82 2.54 26.80
CA THR A 455 53.19 2.54 28.11
C THR A 455 53.32 1.17 28.81
N SER A 456 53.19 0.07 28.11
CA SER A 456 53.36 -1.27 28.64
C SER A 456 54.82 -1.57 29.02
N LEU A 457 55.77 -0.89 28.41
CA LEU A 457 57.21 -1.02 28.68
C LEU A 457 57.76 0.06 29.62
N GLY A 458 56.88 0.89 30.18
CA GLY A 458 57.31 2.02 31.06
C GLY A 458 58.07 3.13 30.37
N LEU A 459 58.03 3.20 29.03
CA LEU A 459 58.70 4.22 28.23
C LEU A 459 57.84 5.48 28.07
N LYS A 460 58.45 6.66 27.98
CA LYS A 460 57.71 7.88 27.66
C LYS A 460 57.09 7.79 26.28
N ARG A 461 55.89 8.35 26.10
CA ARG A 461 55.22 8.45 24.80
C ARG A 461 56.12 9.12 23.79
N MET A 462 56.30 8.52 22.62
CA MET A 462 57.19 9.01 21.57
C MET A 462 56.54 10.02 20.62
N PHE A 463 55.18 10.16 20.66
CA PHE A 463 54.42 11.08 19.81
C PHE A 463 53.25 11.72 20.57
#